data_daf969929317e16a944d13cf714baa47
#
_entry.id   daf969929317e16a944d13cf714baa47
#
_cell.length_a   1.000
_cell.length_b   1.000
_cell.length_c   1.000
_cell.angle_alpha   90.00
_cell.angle_beta   90.00
_cell.angle_gamma   90.00
#
_symmetry.space_group_name_H-M   'P 1'
#
loop_
_entity.id
_entity.type
_entity.pdbx_description
1 polymer ?
#
loop_
_entity_poly.entity_id
_entity_poly.type
_entity_poly.pdbx_seq_one_letter_code
_entity_poly.pdbx_strand_id
1 'polypeptide(L)'
;LLAPWVAWASPVVLEAHRQGLLLNGTDALRGLTDAHGTLSIDELHGPQANSGAARWGPVPHPLPHAPGTLVHWFKVELQQRGASGDWVLATHTTALKDVRFYGPYDAHGQALAPPIHTGLAQPYASRPLGSERYLMRLQLPQPGTYTVYVRLVADIAPTLELSVWDAAEYLQWRQHKRLFDGLYYGILLALLAYNLALAGIFREAAYGFYIAQCACALLTVASFNGHAGHYLWGAWPWWQERANVVLPSLWLVSAVLFTRSFLGTHAMRWLDVLLHALALLAAGTAVLGLSGAMRSAHTLNELLASMGVLLVTLAGIGMLRRGVRAARWYLGGQALLFAAVLGVVLANWQVVDAPFLLANGLQIGVAAEMAVFAIALSHRISRLRASQIALRLHAKHLAQAAATDALTGLLNRHGLAQQATQVLQDGA
;
A
#
# COMPACT_ATOMS: atom_id res chain seq x y z
N LEU A 1 -45.92 -10.81 -25.27
CA LEU A 1 -46.10 -10.12 -23.99
C LEU A 1 -45.56 -11.03 -22.89
N LEU A 2 -44.23 -11.06 -22.70
CA LEU A 2 -43.57 -11.72 -21.59
C LEU A 2 -43.23 -10.60 -20.57
N ALA A 3 -43.94 -10.59 -19.45
CA ALA A 3 -43.61 -9.75 -18.33
C ALA A 3 -42.19 -10.09 -17.86
N PRO A 4 -41.33 -9.08 -17.59
CA PRO A 4 -40.03 -9.41 -17.02
C PRO A 4 -40.26 -9.98 -15.63
N TRP A 5 -39.77 -11.20 -15.40
CA TRP A 5 -39.71 -11.79 -14.08
C TRP A 5 -38.76 -10.91 -13.25
N VAL A 6 -39.34 -10.14 -12.36
CA VAL A 6 -38.59 -9.49 -11.29
C VAL A 6 -38.11 -10.62 -10.39
N ALA A 7 -36.90 -11.08 -10.60
CA ALA A 7 -36.27 -12.01 -9.68
C ALA A 7 -36.15 -11.28 -8.33
N TRP A 8 -36.96 -11.71 -7.37
CA TRP A 8 -36.89 -11.22 -6.00
C TRP A 8 -35.51 -11.60 -5.46
N ALA A 9 -34.81 -10.62 -4.88
CA ALA A 9 -33.53 -10.84 -4.24
C ALA A 9 -33.73 -11.91 -3.16
N SER A 10 -32.92 -12.97 -3.17
CA SER A 10 -32.92 -13.95 -2.08
C SER A 10 -32.08 -13.37 -0.95
N PRO A 11 -32.65 -13.13 0.25
CA PRO A 11 -31.90 -12.57 1.36
C PRO A 11 -30.80 -13.54 1.80
N VAL A 12 -29.66 -12.99 2.23
CA VAL A 12 -28.59 -13.80 2.84
C VAL A 12 -29.06 -14.32 4.18
N VAL A 13 -29.03 -15.64 4.32
CA VAL A 13 -29.31 -16.31 5.60
C VAL A 13 -28.10 -16.16 6.49
N LEU A 14 -28.32 -15.56 7.67
CA LEU A 14 -27.30 -15.38 8.69
C LEU A 14 -27.23 -16.65 9.55
N GLU A 15 -26.07 -17.33 9.51
CA GLU A 15 -25.80 -18.54 10.29
C GLU A 15 -24.64 -18.24 11.25
N ALA A 16 -24.84 -18.50 12.53
CA ALA A 16 -23.80 -18.34 13.55
C ALA A 16 -22.56 -19.19 13.22
N HIS A 17 -21.36 -18.68 13.57
CA HIS A 17 -20.07 -19.32 13.34
C HIS A 17 -19.65 -19.45 11.86
N ARG A 18 -20.20 -18.66 10.98
CA ARG A 18 -19.76 -18.63 9.59
C ARG A 18 -18.69 -17.57 9.41
N GLN A 19 -17.51 -17.98 8.89
CA GLN A 19 -16.47 -17.04 8.48
C GLN A 19 -17.04 -16.04 7.48
N GLY A 20 -16.58 -14.79 7.51
CA GLY A 20 -17.14 -13.66 6.79
C GLY A 20 -17.64 -13.97 5.39
N LEU A 21 -18.95 -13.85 5.20
CA LEU A 21 -19.60 -14.09 3.93
C LEU A 21 -19.45 -12.87 3.05
N LEU A 22 -18.75 -13.03 1.93
CA LEU A 22 -18.67 -11.99 0.89
C LEU A 22 -20.03 -11.87 0.19
N LEU A 23 -20.57 -10.66 0.14
CA LEU A 23 -21.88 -10.39 -0.47
C LEU A 23 -21.80 -10.14 -1.96
N ASN A 24 -20.62 -9.84 -2.48
CA ASN A 24 -20.41 -9.57 -3.88
C ASN A 24 -20.75 -10.78 -4.75
N GLY A 25 -21.52 -10.54 -5.82
CA GLY A 25 -21.99 -11.61 -6.71
C GLY A 25 -23.18 -12.41 -6.16
N THR A 26 -23.69 -12.08 -4.97
CA THR A 26 -24.94 -12.67 -4.45
C THR A 26 -26.17 -11.85 -4.86
N ASP A 27 -27.32 -12.50 -4.96
CA ASP A 27 -28.60 -11.82 -5.24
C ASP A 27 -29.06 -10.90 -4.10
N ALA A 28 -28.49 -11.04 -2.92
CA ALA A 28 -28.80 -10.26 -1.74
C ALA A 28 -28.18 -8.86 -1.73
N LEU A 29 -27.17 -8.63 -2.59
CA LEU A 29 -26.53 -7.32 -2.76
C LEU A 29 -26.98 -6.70 -4.07
N ARG A 30 -27.69 -5.58 -3.98
CA ARG A 30 -28.11 -4.79 -5.12
C ARG A 30 -27.49 -3.42 -5.10
N GLY A 31 -27.13 -2.91 -6.29
CA GLY A 31 -26.51 -1.61 -6.47
C GLY A 31 -27.40 -0.64 -7.25
N LEU A 32 -27.21 0.64 -6.96
CA LEU A 32 -27.78 1.76 -7.70
C LEU A 32 -26.72 2.85 -7.81
N THR A 33 -26.48 3.37 -9.01
CA THR A 33 -25.59 4.50 -9.22
C THR A 33 -26.40 5.78 -9.31
N ASP A 34 -26.15 6.71 -8.41
CA ASP A 34 -26.72 8.04 -8.39
C ASP A 34 -25.72 9.02 -9.01
N ALA A 35 -25.94 9.33 -10.30
CA ALA A 35 -25.03 10.16 -11.08
C ALA A 35 -24.97 11.62 -10.59
N HIS A 36 -26.01 12.10 -9.93
CA HIS A 36 -26.13 13.48 -9.46
C HIS A 36 -25.92 13.62 -7.95
N GLY A 37 -25.89 12.50 -7.21
CA GLY A 37 -25.75 12.51 -5.74
C GLY A 37 -26.96 13.08 -5.00
N THR A 38 -28.12 13.11 -5.64
CA THR A 38 -29.32 13.77 -5.15
C THR A 38 -30.23 12.85 -4.35
N LEU A 39 -30.09 11.54 -4.51
CA LEU A 39 -30.96 10.58 -3.83
C LEU A 39 -30.72 10.57 -2.30
N SER A 40 -31.83 10.62 -1.57
CA SER A 40 -31.86 10.49 -0.11
C SER A 40 -32.29 9.08 0.32
N ILE A 41 -32.05 8.74 1.59
CA ILE A 41 -32.50 7.46 2.14
C ILE A 41 -34.04 7.37 2.18
N ASP A 42 -34.73 8.48 2.39
CA ASP A 42 -36.18 8.51 2.48
C ASP A 42 -36.86 8.19 1.13
N GLU A 43 -36.20 8.55 0.02
CA GLU A 43 -36.65 8.20 -1.34
C GLU A 43 -36.39 6.72 -1.67
N LEU A 44 -35.36 6.12 -1.07
CA LEU A 44 -34.96 4.73 -1.32
C LEU A 44 -35.64 3.73 -0.39
N HIS A 45 -36.06 4.13 0.80
CA HIS A 45 -36.65 3.27 1.81
C HIS A 45 -38.14 3.56 2.08
N GLY A 46 -38.63 4.78 1.78
CA GLY A 46 -39.98 5.21 2.07
C GLY A 46 -41.07 4.56 1.21
N PRO A 47 -42.34 4.89 1.45
CA PRO A 47 -43.51 4.41 0.65
C PRO A 47 -43.40 4.72 -0.84
N GLN A 48 -42.59 5.71 -1.20
CA GLN A 48 -42.32 6.12 -2.58
C GLN A 48 -41.20 5.30 -3.25
N ALA A 49 -40.47 4.43 -2.51
CA ALA A 49 -39.40 3.60 -3.06
C ALA A 49 -39.88 2.67 -4.21
N ASN A 50 -41.17 2.37 -4.28
CA ASN A 50 -41.79 1.56 -5.33
C ASN A 50 -42.30 2.39 -6.51
N SER A 51 -42.21 3.72 -6.49
CA SER A 51 -42.77 4.59 -7.55
C SER A 51 -41.88 4.74 -8.79
N GLY A 52 -40.91 3.84 -8.99
CA GLY A 52 -40.27 3.64 -10.30
C GLY A 52 -38.96 4.43 -10.55
N ALA A 53 -38.53 5.29 -9.65
CA ALA A 53 -37.32 6.11 -9.88
C ALA A 53 -36.01 5.38 -9.56
N ALA A 54 -35.97 4.46 -8.60
CA ALA A 54 -34.75 3.73 -8.20
C ALA A 54 -34.75 2.30 -8.78
N ARG A 55 -34.01 2.08 -9.85
CA ARG A 55 -33.78 0.73 -10.39
C ARG A 55 -32.59 0.06 -9.73
N TRP A 56 -32.85 -0.76 -8.73
CA TRP A 56 -31.85 -1.63 -8.14
C TRP A 56 -31.44 -2.73 -9.12
N GLY A 57 -30.15 -2.86 -9.40
CA GLY A 57 -29.57 -3.87 -10.28
C GLY A 57 -28.47 -4.68 -9.62
N PRO A 58 -27.92 -5.69 -10.33
CA PRO A 58 -26.72 -6.36 -9.86
C PRO A 58 -25.58 -5.37 -9.76
N VAL A 59 -24.68 -5.58 -8.78
CA VAL A 59 -23.51 -4.72 -8.57
C VAL A 59 -22.48 -5.01 -9.66
N PRO A 60 -22.14 -4.07 -10.54
CA PRO A 60 -21.12 -4.29 -11.55
C PRO A 60 -19.72 -4.33 -10.92
N HIS A 61 -18.84 -5.14 -11.46
CA HIS A 61 -17.44 -5.19 -11.11
C HIS A 61 -16.54 -4.87 -12.32
N PRO A 62 -15.69 -3.85 -12.28
CA PRO A 62 -15.61 -2.79 -11.26
C PRO A 62 -16.85 -1.86 -11.27
N LEU A 63 -17.02 -1.09 -10.20
CA LEU A 63 -18.09 -0.10 -10.15
C LEU A 63 -17.95 0.94 -11.27
N PRO A 64 -19.06 1.40 -11.86
CA PRO A 64 -19.01 2.44 -12.88
C PRO A 64 -18.32 3.70 -12.36
N HIS A 65 -17.49 4.29 -13.20
CA HIS A 65 -16.87 5.57 -12.94
C HIS A 65 -17.21 6.53 -14.09
N ALA A 66 -17.55 7.76 -13.76
CA ALA A 66 -17.77 8.81 -14.73
C ALA A 66 -17.01 10.07 -14.32
N PRO A 67 -16.81 11.04 -15.23
CA PRO A 67 -16.32 12.35 -14.86
C PRO A 67 -17.28 12.99 -13.84
N GLY A 68 -16.80 13.26 -12.64
CA GLY A 68 -17.61 13.73 -11.51
C GLY A 68 -17.57 12.78 -10.31
N THR A 69 -18.16 13.22 -9.20
CA THR A 69 -18.27 12.40 -7.99
C THR A 69 -19.52 11.53 -8.13
N LEU A 70 -19.32 10.22 -8.37
CA LEU A 70 -20.43 9.28 -8.38
C LEU A 70 -20.75 8.84 -6.95
N VAL A 71 -22.05 8.78 -6.69
CA VAL A 71 -22.58 8.18 -5.47
C VAL A 71 -23.13 6.80 -5.81
N HIS A 72 -22.71 5.82 -5.06
CA HIS A 72 -23.21 4.45 -5.18
C HIS A 72 -24.01 4.09 -3.94
N TRP A 73 -25.20 3.58 -4.18
CA TRP A 73 -26.05 3.03 -3.15
C TRP A 73 -26.09 1.51 -3.26
N PHE A 74 -26.08 0.86 -2.11
CA PHE A 74 -26.16 -0.58 -2.02
C PHE A 74 -27.29 -0.94 -1.06
N LYS A 75 -28.09 -1.91 -1.45
CA LYS A 75 -29.12 -2.52 -0.64
C LYS A 75 -28.70 -3.94 -0.32
N VAL A 76 -28.68 -4.28 0.96
CA VAL A 76 -28.34 -5.60 1.48
C VAL A 76 -29.57 -6.15 2.20
N GLU A 77 -30.05 -7.33 1.79
CA GLU A 77 -31.15 -8.03 2.43
C GLU A 77 -30.60 -9.22 3.24
N LEU A 78 -30.88 -9.24 4.54
CA LEU A 78 -30.38 -10.19 5.51
C LEU A 78 -31.53 -10.93 6.16
N GLN A 79 -31.43 -12.26 6.29
CA GLN A 79 -32.43 -13.09 6.97
C GLN A 79 -31.83 -13.66 8.25
N GLN A 80 -32.32 -13.20 9.40
CA GLN A 80 -32.01 -13.75 10.71
C GLN A 80 -32.95 -14.92 10.99
N ARG A 81 -32.40 -16.11 11.27
CA ARG A 81 -33.16 -17.31 11.65
C ARG A 81 -33.16 -17.59 13.15
N GLY A 82 -32.07 -17.20 13.84
CA GLY A 82 -31.98 -17.38 15.30
C GLY A 82 -32.78 -16.35 16.08
N ALA A 83 -32.99 -16.62 17.39
CA ALA A 83 -33.75 -15.74 18.28
C ALA A 83 -33.17 -14.33 18.41
N SER A 84 -31.84 -14.19 18.35
CA SER A 84 -31.13 -12.91 18.28
C SER A 84 -29.79 -13.15 17.60
N GLY A 85 -29.18 -12.09 17.06
CA GLY A 85 -27.87 -12.18 16.44
C GLY A 85 -27.10 -10.85 16.53
N ASP A 86 -25.78 -10.94 16.70
CA ASP A 86 -24.85 -9.82 16.69
C ASP A 86 -23.91 -9.99 15.49
N TRP A 87 -24.07 -9.16 14.50
CA TRP A 87 -23.39 -9.27 13.23
C TRP A 87 -22.62 -8.00 12.92
N VAL A 88 -21.65 -8.09 12.03
CA VAL A 88 -20.88 -6.96 11.52
C VAL A 88 -20.95 -6.95 9.99
N LEU A 89 -21.47 -5.87 9.43
CA LEU A 89 -21.33 -5.55 8.01
C LEU A 89 -20.07 -4.71 7.83
N ALA A 90 -19.11 -5.19 7.05
CA ALA A 90 -17.81 -4.55 6.88
C ALA A 90 -17.47 -4.34 5.41
N THR A 91 -16.78 -3.21 5.11
CA THR A 91 -16.12 -3.00 3.81
C THR A 91 -14.74 -3.61 3.83
N HIS A 92 -14.24 -4.09 2.69
CA HIS A 92 -12.83 -4.54 2.56
C HIS A 92 -11.87 -3.40 2.30
N THR A 93 -12.28 -2.40 1.52
CA THR A 93 -11.44 -1.24 1.21
C THR A 93 -11.51 -0.16 2.28
N THR A 94 -10.39 0.47 2.54
CA THR A 94 -10.25 1.62 3.45
C THR A 94 -10.17 2.95 2.69
N ALA A 95 -10.11 2.92 1.35
CA ALA A 95 -9.92 4.08 0.50
C ALA A 95 -11.25 4.70 0.01
N LEU A 96 -12.27 4.75 0.89
CA LEU A 96 -13.57 5.34 0.60
C LEU A 96 -13.67 6.74 1.22
N LYS A 97 -14.02 7.72 0.40
CA LYS A 97 -14.10 9.13 0.80
C LYS A 97 -15.22 9.40 1.80
N ASP A 98 -16.42 8.96 1.49
CA ASP A 98 -17.63 9.09 2.32
C ASP A 98 -18.37 7.75 2.34
N VAL A 99 -18.70 7.28 3.52
CA VAL A 99 -19.44 6.03 3.74
C VAL A 99 -20.53 6.30 4.73
N ARG A 100 -21.77 5.97 4.34
CA ARG A 100 -22.92 6.05 5.25
C ARG A 100 -23.66 4.74 5.27
N PHE A 101 -23.94 4.27 6.47
CA PHE A 101 -24.74 3.09 6.72
C PHE A 101 -26.08 3.53 7.29
N TYR A 102 -27.18 2.94 6.81
CA TYR A 102 -28.53 3.21 7.25
C TYR A 102 -29.24 1.90 7.58
N GLY A 103 -30.01 1.90 8.66
CA GLY A 103 -30.69 0.71 9.19
C GLY A 103 -29.90 0.04 10.33
N PRO A 104 -30.05 -1.27 10.60
CA PRO A 104 -30.95 -2.18 9.87
C PRO A 104 -32.42 -1.78 10.02
N TYR A 105 -33.17 -1.91 8.94
CA TYR A 105 -34.61 -1.71 8.94
C TYR A 105 -35.33 -3.06 9.07
N ASP A 106 -36.34 -3.12 9.94
CA ASP A 106 -37.16 -4.30 10.11
C ASP A 106 -38.23 -4.45 9.00
N ALA A 107 -39.06 -5.48 9.09
CA ALA A 107 -40.14 -5.73 8.13
C ALA A 107 -41.22 -4.62 8.11
N HIS A 108 -41.28 -3.79 9.15
CA HIS A 108 -42.22 -2.64 9.24
C HIS A 108 -41.60 -1.34 8.72
N GLY A 109 -40.30 -1.40 8.29
CA GLY A 109 -39.56 -0.24 7.82
C GLY A 109 -39.03 0.64 8.96
N GLN A 110 -38.98 0.14 10.18
CA GLN A 110 -38.43 0.87 11.31
C GLN A 110 -36.91 0.64 11.42
N ALA A 111 -36.14 1.74 11.53
CA ALA A 111 -34.71 1.66 11.77
C ALA A 111 -34.42 1.23 13.21
N LEU A 112 -33.58 0.21 13.38
CA LEU A 112 -33.17 -0.29 14.69
C LEU A 112 -31.94 0.41 15.26
N ALA A 113 -31.21 1.18 14.44
CA ALA A 113 -30.03 1.91 14.86
C ALA A 113 -29.93 3.28 14.12
N PRO A 114 -29.25 4.26 14.73
CA PRO A 114 -29.00 5.53 14.06
C PRO A 114 -28.05 5.35 12.86
N PRO A 115 -28.12 6.22 11.85
CA PRO A 115 -27.22 6.17 10.71
C PRO A 115 -25.77 6.44 11.14
N ILE A 116 -24.84 5.74 10.50
CA ILE A 116 -23.40 5.92 10.71
C ILE A 116 -22.83 6.70 9.53
N HIS A 117 -22.10 7.79 9.81
CA HIS A 117 -21.39 8.57 8.81
C HIS A 117 -19.90 8.53 9.08
N THR A 118 -19.13 7.99 8.16
CA THR A 118 -17.70 7.79 8.26
C THR A 118 -17.02 7.87 6.89
N GLY A 119 -15.72 7.68 6.79
CA GLY A 119 -14.95 7.76 5.54
C GLY A 119 -13.59 8.41 5.75
N LEU A 120 -12.81 8.55 4.67
CA LEU A 120 -11.53 9.27 4.72
C LEU A 120 -11.72 10.77 4.97
N ALA A 121 -12.84 11.34 4.51
CA ALA A 121 -13.20 12.74 4.72
C ALA A 121 -13.71 13.04 6.15
N GLN A 122 -13.85 12.01 6.99
CA GLN A 122 -14.28 12.13 8.37
C GLN A 122 -13.14 11.78 9.33
N PRO A 123 -13.11 12.37 10.54
CA PRO A 123 -12.17 11.98 11.57
C PRO A 123 -12.26 10.48 11.89
N TYR A 124 -11.15 9.85 12.24
CA TYR A 124 -11.13 8.42 12.60
C TYR A 124 -12.12 8.07 13.72
N ALA A 125 -12.36 8.98 14.63
CA ALA A 125 -13.33 8.83 15.74
C ALA A 125 -14.77 8.58 15.25
N SER A 126 -15.09 8.87 13.99
CA SER A 126 -16.40 8.56 13.40
C SER A 126 -16.60 7.06 13.14
N ARG A 127 -15.54 6.25 13.22
CA ARG A 127 -15.59 4.81 12.95
C ARG A 127 -16.09 4.04 14.16
N PRO A 128 -17.17 3.27 14.02
CA PRO A 128 -17.62 2.40 15.10
C PRO A 128 -16.55 1.37 15.46
N LEU A 129 -16.49 1.00 16.74
CA LEU A 129 -15.56 -0.01 17.27
C LEU A 129 -14.07 0.29 17.05
N GLY A 130 -13.70 1.52 16.68
CA GLY A 130 -12.30 1.89 16.41
C GLY A 130 -11.63 0.93 15.40
N SER A 131 -12.36 0.58 14.34
CA SER A 131 -11.88 -0.35 13.31
C SER A 131 -11.09 0.37 12.22
N GLU A 132 -10.11 -0.34 11.67
CA GLU A 132 -9.35 0.10 10.49
C GLU A 132 -10.24 0.15 9.24
N ARG A 133 -11.27 -0.71 9.17
CA ARG A 133 -12.27 -0.78 8.11
C ARG A 133 -13.53 0.00 8.49
N TYR A 134 -14.33 0.35 7.49
CA TYR A 134 -15.66 0.91 7.73
C TYR A 134 -16.63 -0.22 7.98
N LEU A 135 -17.34 -0.16 9.09
CA LEU A 135 -18.24 -1.22 9.51
C LEU A 135 -19.47 -0.69 10.23
N MET A 136 -20.53 -1.50 10.21
CA MET A 136 -21.74 -1.32 10.98
C MET A 136 -22.02 -2.58 11.81
N ARG A 137 -22.23 -2.42 13.11
CA ARG A 137 -22.71 -3.49 13.97
C ARG A 137 -24.21 -3.64 13.82
N LEU A 138 -24.66 -4.86 13.57
CA LEU A 138 -26.05 -5.20 13.34
C LEU A 138 -26.55 -6.06 14.52
N GLN A 139 -27.28 -5.44 15.43
CA GLN A 139 -27.96 -6.15 16.52
C GLN A 139 -29.37 -6.48 16.08
N LEU A 140 -29.62 -7.74 15.75
CA LEU A 140 -30.89 -8.23 15.24
C LEU A 140 -31.62 -8.97 16.37
N PRO A 141 -32.69 -8.35 16.96
CA PRO A 141 -33.30 -8.86 18.19
C PRO A 141 -34.21 -10.07 17.97
N GLN A 142 -34.71 -10.28 16.76
CA GLN A 142 -35.74 -11.29 16.45
C GLN A 142 -35.46 -11.99 15.11
N PRO A 143 -35.99 -13.19 14.88
CA PRO A 143 -36.02 -13.79 13.55
C PRO A 143 -36.81 -12.91 12.57
N GLY A 144 -36.27 -12.73 11.36
CA GLY A 144 -36.93 -11.89 10.35
C GLY A 144 -35.98 -11.47 9.25
N THR A 145 -36.54 -10.69 8.30
CA THR A 145 -35.76 -10.10 7.21
C THR A 145 -35.45 -8.64 7.55
N TYR A 146 -34.21 -8.27 7.39
CA TYR A 146 -33.70 -6.94 7.65
C TYR A 146 -33.05 -6.36 6.40
N THR A 147 -33.20 -5.06 6.20
CA THR A 147 -32.61 -4.34 5.08
C THR A 147 -31.58 -3.32 5.59
N VAL A 148 -30.40 -3.30 5.01
CA VAL A 148 -29.36 -2.31 5.27
C VAL A 148 -29.06 -1.58 3.98
N TYR A 149 -28.93 -0.25 4.04
CA TYR A 149 -28.48 0.56 2.92
C TYR A 149 -27.09 1.12 3.21
N VAL A 150 -26.24 1.10 2.18
CA VAL A 150 -24.89 1.64 2.26
C VAL A 150 -24.73 2.66 1.12
N ARG A 151 -24.43 3.90 1.47
CA ARG A 151 -24.09 4.96 0.52
C ARG A 151 -22.61 5.17 0.50
N LEU A 152 -22.00 5.11 -0.67
CA LEU A 152 -20.58 5.29 -0.87
C LEU A 152 -20.28 6.43 -1.83
N VAL A 153 -19.23 7.19 -1.50
CA VAL A 153 -18.58 8.13 -2.41
C VAL A 153 -17.11 7.77 -2.48
N ALA A 154 -16.62 7.55 -3.69
CA ALA A 154 -15.21 7.28 -3.93
C ALA A 154 -14.69 8.12 -5.09
N ASP A 155 -13.48 8.67 -4.97
CA ASP A 155 -12.84 9.43 -6.05
C ASP A 155 -12.27 8.52 -7.15
N ILE A 156 -12.15 7.23 -6.85
CA ILE A 156 -11.59 6.17 -7.70
C ILE A 156 -12.67 5.10 -7.82
N ALA A 157 -12.72 4.37 -8.94
CA ALA A 157 -13.62 3.22 -9.09
C ALA A 157 -13.22 2.13 -8.07
N PRO A 158 -13.92 1.99 -6.94
CA PRO A 158 -13.54 1.01 -5.96
C PRO A 158 -14.00 -0.37 -6.40
N THR A 159 -13.18 -1.37 -6.14
CA THR A 159 -13.68 -2.72 -6.00
C THR A 159 -14.38 -2.77 -4.64
N LEU A 160 -15.68 -2.59 -4.63
CA LEU A 160 -16.42 -2.68 -3.38
C LEU A 160 -16.62 -4.15 -3.03
N GLU A 161 -16.09 -4.54 -1.90
CA GLU A 161 -16.37 -5.82 -1.28
C GLU A 161 -17.04 -5.55 0.06
N LEU A 162 -18.30 -5.98 0.17
CA LEU A 162 -19.05 -6.01 1.42
C LEU A 162 -19.10 -7.42 1.96
N SER A 163 -18.87 -7.57 3.25
CA SER A 163 -18.93 -8.86 3.93
C SER A 163 -19.73 -8.77 5.22
N VAL A 164 -20.48 -9.85 5.52
CA VAL A 164 -21.18 -10.00 6.78
C VAL A 164 -20.48 -11.07 7.62
N TRP A 165 -20.27 -10.77 8.89
CA TRP A 165 -19.56 -11.60 9.84
C TRP A 165 -20.39 -11.79 11.11
N ASP A 166 -20.25 -12.94 11.75
CA ASP A 166 -20.54 -13.02 13.18
C ASP A 166 -19.59 -12.09 13.95
N ALA A 167 -20.11 -11.35 14.94
CA ALA A 167 -19.31 -10.31 15.62
C ALA A 167 -18.09 -10.90 16.37
N ALA A 168 -18.22 -12.09 16.95
CA ALA A 168 -17.13 -12.78 17.65
C ALA A 168 -16.05 -13.24 16.66
N GLU A 169 -16.45 -13.83 15.53
CA GLU A 169 -15.55 -14.27 14.47
C GLU A 169 -14.80 -13.08 13.83
N TYR A 170 -15.49 -11.95 13.62
CA TYR A 170 -14.85 -10.73 13.14
C TYR A 170 -13.75 -10.23 14.08
N LEU A 171 -14.02 -10.26 15.41
CA LEU A 171 -13.04 -9.85 16.40
C LEU A 171 -11.82 -10.77 16.43
N GLN A 172 -12.00 -12.09 16.32
CA GLN A 172 -10.90 -13.04 16.23
C GLN A 172 -10.06 -12.82 14.96
N TRP A 173 -10.72 -12.72 13.81
CA TRP A 173 -10.04 -12.43 12.54
C TRP A 173 -9.23 -11.12 12.63
N ARG A 174 -9.81 -10.06 13.22
CA ARG A 174 -9.17 -8.76 13.42
C ARG A 174 -7.93 -8.86 14.32
N GLN A 175 -7.97 -9.66 15.38
CA GLN A 175 -6.83 -9.89 16.26
C GLN A 175 -5.67 -10.54 15.50
N HIS A 176 -5.91 -11.61 14.74
CA HIS A 176 -4.90 -12.24 13.91
C HIS A 176 -4.32 -11.30 12.86
N LYS A 177 -5.18 -10.52 12.18
CA LYS A 177 -4.74 -9.53 11.20
C LYS A 177 -3.85 -8.46 11.82
N ARG A 178 -4.21 -7.92 12.98
CA ARG A 178 -3.41 -6.92 13.71
C ARG A 178 -2.06 -7.47 14.16
N LEU A 179 -1.99 -8.72 14.60
CA LEU A 179 -0.73 -9.38 14.95
C LEU A 179 0.19 -9.47 13.73
N PHE A 180 -0.35 -9.91 12.60
CA PHE A 180 0.41 -10.01 11.35
C PHE A 180 0.89 -8.63 10.86
N ASP A 181 0.00 -7.64 10.88
CA ASP A 181 0.35 -6.25 10.52
C ASP A 181 1.43 -5.70 11.46
N GLY A 182 1.33 -5.97 12.77
CA GLY A 182 2.34 -5.58 13.76
C GLY A 182 3.71 -6.20 13.49
N LEU A 183 3.75 -7.48 13.12
CA LEU A 183 4.98 -8.17 12.73
C LEU A 183 5.60 -7.52 11.48
N TYR A 184 4.79 -7.25 10.47
CA TYR A 184 5.23 -6.56 9.24
C TYR A 184 5.83 -5.18 9.55
N TYR A 185 5.13 -4.35 10.33
CA TYR A 185 5.64 -3.02 10.70
C TYR A 185 6.90 -3.12 11.55
N GLY A 186 6.97 -4.09 12.47
CA GLY A 186 8.15 -4.36 13.27
C GLY A 186 9.38 -4.71 12.42
N ILE A 187 9.22 -5.55 11.41
CA ILE A 187 10.30 -5.90 10.45
C ILE A 187 10.77 -4.65 9.71
N LEU A 188 9.85 -3.85 9.13
CA LEU A 188 10.24 -2.65 8.39
C LEU A 188 10.89 -1.58 9.28
N LEU A 189 10.41 -1.40 10.51
CA LEU A 189 11.02 -0.48 11.47
C LEU A 189 12.42 -0.93 11.89
N ALA A 190 12.63 -2.24 12.10
CA ALA A 190 13.94 -2.80 12.39
C ALA A 190 14.93 -2.59 11.22
N LEU A 191 14.47 -2.85 9.98
CA LEU A 191 15.26 -2.58 8.77
C LEU A 191 15.59 -1.09 8.61
N LEU A 192 14.63 -0.22 8.88
CA LEU A 192 14.81 1.22 8.84
C LEU A 192 15.86 1.68 9.87
N ALA A 193 15.71 1.26 11.12
CA ALA A 193 16.65 1.60 12.20
C ALA A 193 18.07 1.07 11.92
N TYR A 194 18.19 -0.17 11.47
CA TYR A 194 19.46 -0.78 11.08
C TYR A 194 20.15 0.01 9.97
N ASN A 195 19.44 0.32 8.89
CA ASN A 195 20.01 1.05 7.76
C ASN A 195 20.27 2.53 8.08
N LEU A 196 19.51 3.13 9.00
CA LEU A 196 19.78 4.47 9.51
C LEU A 196 21.11 4.54 10.26
N ALA A 197 21.38 3.54 11.13
CA ALA A 197 22.65 3.40 11.81
C ALA A 197 23.81 3.23 10.81
N LEU A 198 23.64 2.40 9.79
CA LEU A 198 24.63 2.21 8.73
C LEU A 198 24.85 3.48 7.89
N ALA A 199 23.79 4.25 7.59
CA ALA A 199 23.90 5.51 6.88
C ALA A 199 24.75 6.55 7.63
N GLY A 200 24.62 6.60 8.96
CA GLY A 200 25.47 7.44 9.82
C GLY A 200 26.97 7.09 9.73
N ILE A 201 27.29 5.79 9.61
CA ILE A 201 28.66 5.29 9.52
C ILE A 201 29.24 5.47 8.11
N PHE A 202 28.45 5.16 7.07
CA PHE A 202 28.97 5.02 5.71
C PHE A 202 28.82 6.29 4.87
N ARG A 203 27.84 7.13 5.18
CA ARG A 203 27.54 8.40 4.47
C ARG A 203 27.37 8.24 2.95
N GLU A 204 26.85 7.09 2.51
CA GLU A 204 26.59 6.81 1.10
C GLU A 204 25.13 7.16 0.75
N ALA A 205 24.90 7.86 -0.37
CA ALA A 205 23.57 8.29 -0.78
C ALA A 205 22.57 7.14 -0.96
N ALA A 206 23.06 5.95 -1.34
CA ALA A 206 22.21 4.77 -1.52
C ALA A 206 21.48 4.37 -0.24
N TYR A 207 22.10 4.54 0.95
CA TYR A 207 21.40 4.31 2.22
C TYR A 207 20.27 5.31 2.46
N GLY A 208 20.52 6.59 2.15
CA GLY A 208 19.49 7.63 2.28
C GLY A 208 18.24 7.34 1.43
N PHE A 209 18.45 6.95 0.17
CA PHE A 209 17.35 6.58 -0.72
C PHE A 209 16.65 5.28 -0.29
N TYR A 210 17.39 4.29 0.21
CA TYR A 210 16.80 3.06 0.77
C TYR A 210 15.94 3.37 2.00
N ILE A 211 16.43 4.19 2.93
CA ILE A 211 15.68 4.63 4.12
C ILE A 211 14.40 5.34 3.72
N ALA A 212 14.48 6.28 2.75
CA ALA A 212 13.31 6.98 2.23
C ALA A 212 12.30 6.01 1.60
N GLN A 213 12.77 5.04 0.80
CA GLN A 213 11.94 4.01 0.19
C GLN A 213 11.26 3.14 1.24
N CYS A 214 11.99 2.67 2.24
CA CYS A 214 11.46 1.84 3.33
C CYS A 214 10.43 2.60 4.17
N ALA A 215 10.68 3.87 4.50
CA ALA A 215 9.76 4.72 5.23
C ALA A 215 8.49 5.02 4.43
N CYS A 216 8.62 5.37 3.15
CA CYS A 216 7.47 5.60 2.27
C CYS A 216 6.65 4.32 2.06
N ALA A 217 7.28 3.16 1.88
CA ALA A 217 6.60 1.88 1.78
C ALA A 217 5.81 1.55 3.05
N LEU A 218 6.43 1.70 4.22
CA LEU A 218 5.80 1.49 5.52
C LEU A 218 4.56 2.39 5.69
N LEU A 219 4.70 3.68 5.45
CA LEU A 219 3.62 4.65 5.59
C LEU A 219 2.50 4.43 4.55
N THR A 220 2.86 4.05 3.31
CA THR A 220 1.88 3.72 2.26
C THR A 220 1.03 2.52 2.67
N VAL A 221 1.66 1.43 3.10
CA VAL A 221 0.93 0.22 3.53
C VAL A 221 0.13 0.49 4.80
N ALA A 222 0.66 1.26 5.75
CA ALA A 222 -0.08 1.67 6.94
C ALA A 222 -1.32 2.52 6.60
N SER A 223 -1.23 3.37 5.56
CA SER A 223 -2.36 4.16 5.07
C SER A 223 -3.41 3.28 4.40
N PHE A 224 -2.99 2.36 3.52
CA PHE A 224 -3.90 1.44 2.82
C PHE A 224 -4.61 0.47 3.78
N ASN A 225 -3.93 0.03 4.83
CA ASN A 225 -4.54 -0.84 5.85
C ASN A 225 -5.38 -0.06 6.89
N GLY A 226 -5.41 1.28 6.83
CA GLY A 226 -6.15 2.14 7.76
C GLY A 226 -5.44 2.38 9.12
N HIS A 227 -4.28 1.75 9.37
CA HIS A 227 -3.53 1.92 10.64
C HIS A 227 -2.96 3.32 10.79
N ALA A 228 -2.49 3.93 9.70
CA ALA A 228 -1.98 5.29 9.75
C ALA A 228 -3.07 6.31 10.13
N GLY A 229 -4.31 6.10 9.64
CA GLY A 229 -5.47 6.88 10.09
C GLY A 229 -5.80 6.66 11.56
N HIS A 230 -5.53 5.46 12.10
CA HIS A 230 -5.76 5.17 13.51
C HIS A 230 -4.71 5.80 14.43
N TYR A 231 -3.43 5.64 14.10
CA TYR A 231 -2.33 5.92 15.04
C TYR A 231 -1.58 7.23 14.76
N LEU A 232 -1.60 7.76 13.51
CA LEU A 232 -0.74 8.87 13.13
C LEU A 232 -1.52 10.16 12.84
N TRP A 233 -2.57 10.11 12.02
CA TRP A 233 -3.24 11.33 11.54
C TRP A 233 -4.77 11.27 11.51
N GLY A 234 -5.37 10.46 12.38
CA GLY A 234 -6.82 10.28 12.44
C GLY A 234 -7.64 11.54 12.74
N ALA A 235 -7.01 12.55 13.34
CA ALA A 235 -7.63 13.86 13.59
C ALA A 235 -7.56 14.80 12.36
N TRP A 236 -6.83 14.43 11.30
CA TRP A 236 -6.58 15.25 10.12
C TRP A 236 -7.15 14.64 8.83
N PRO A 237 -8.47 14.72 8.58
CA PRO A 237 -9.12 14.15 7.39
C PRO A 237 -8.51 14.65 6.10
N TRP A 238 -8.13 15.95 6.05
CA TRP A 238 -7.47 16.54 4.90
C TRP A 238 -6.21 15.79 4.46
N TRP A 239 -5.36 15.41 5.41
CA TRP A 239 -4.16 14.63 5.11
C TRP A 239 -4.47 13.15 4.87
N GLN A 240 -5.40 12.58 5.63
CA GLN A 240 -5.80 11.18 5.51
C GLN A 240 -6.26 10.84 4.08
N GLU A 241 -7.02 11.73 3.45
CA GLU A 241 -7.45 11.57 2.06
C GLU A 241 -6.26 11.62 1.08
N ARG A 242 -5.35 12.58 1.26
CA ARG A 242 -4.20 12.83 0.37
C ARG A 242 -3.09 11.82 0.53
N ALA A 243 -2.89 11.28 1.70
CA ALA A 243 -1.82 10.34 2.02
C ALA A 243 -1.85 9.10 1.10
N ASN A 244 -3.04 8.64 0.70
CA ASN A 244 -3.22 7.50 -0.19
C ASN A 244 -2.71 7.72 -1.63
N VAL A 245 -2.39 8.94 -2.02
CA VAL A 245 -1.79 9.28 -3.31
C VAL A 245 -0.36 9.79 -3.13
N VAL A 246 -0.15 10.67 -2.16
CA VAL A 246 1.16 11.31 -1.94
C VAL A 246 2.22 10.29 -1.51
N LEU A 247 1.88 9.40 -0.57
CA LEU A 247 2.85 8.42 -0.07
C LEU A 247 3.29 7.39 -1.12
N PRO A 248 2.40 6.77 -1.92
CA PRO A 248 2.82 5.91 -3.02
C PRO A 248 3.65 6.64 -4.07
N SER A 249 3.34 7.91 -4.37
CA SER A 249 4.13 8.72 -5.30
C SER A 249 5.55 8.96 -4.77
N LEU A 250 5.70 9.29 -3.48
CA LEU A 250 7.01 9.45 -2.83
C LEU A 250 7.75 8.11 -2.71
N TRP A 251 7.03 7.01 -2.53
CA TRP A 251 7.64 5.67 -2.56
C TRP A 251 8.23 5.39 -3.95
N LEU A 252 7.51 5.68 -5.03
CA LEU A 252 8.03 5.53 -6.40
C LEU A 252 9.26 6.42 -6.64
N VAL A 253 9.23 7.69 -6.22
CA VAL A 253 10.39 8.59 -6.31
C VAL A 253 11.60 7.98 -5.61
N SER A 254 11.45 7.57 -4.35
CA SER A 254 12.54 7.01 -3.55
C SER A 254 13.06 5.69 -4.12
N ALA A 255 12.17 4.81 -4.64
CA ALA A 255 12.54 3.56 -5.29
C ALA A 255 13.37 3.79 -6.56
N VAL A 256 12.99 4.76 -7.39
CA VAL A 256 13.76 5.12 -8.58
C VAL A 256 15.13 5.71 -8.21
N LEU A 257 15.19 6.60 -7.24
CA LEU A 257 16.46 7.18 -6.77
C LEU A 257 17.37 6.12 -6.13
N PHE A 258 16.80 5.19 -5.37
CA PHE A 258 17.52 4.04 -4.85
C PHE A 258 18.09 3.18 -5.98
N THR A 259 17.27 2.81 -6.96
CA THR A 259 17.67 2.03 -8.14
C THR A 259 18.86 2.66 -8.84
N ARG A 260 18.78 3.97 -9.10
CA ARG A 260 19.83 4.73 -9.77
C ARG A 260 21.13 4.73 -8.97
N SER A 261 21.05 5.03 -7.69
CA SER A 261 22.22 5.08 -6.81
C SER A 261 22.83 3.70 -6.55
N PHE A 262 21.96 2.70 -6.34
CA PHE A 262 22.39 1.33 -6.05
C PHE A 262 23.01 0.62 -7.24
N LEU A 263 22.41 0.73 -8.43
CA LEU A 263 22.89 0.09 -9.66
C LEU A 263 23.95 0.90 -10.40
N GLY A 264 24.02 2.23 -10.19
CA GLY A 264 24.89 3.11 -10.93
C GLY A 264 24.45 3.32 -12.39
N THR A 265 23.15 3.59 -12.60
CA THR A 265 22.53 3.63 -13.93
C THR A 265 23.06 4.74 -14.85
N HIS A 266 23.80 5.72 -14.30
CA HIS A 266 24.49 6.76 -15.08
C HIS A 266 25.41 6.20 -16.19
N ALA A 267 25.85 4.94 -16.07
CA ALA A 267 26.54 4.21 -17.13
C ALA A 267 25.66 3.94 -18.38
N MET A 268 24.33 4.07 -18.26
CA MET A 268 23.34 3.90 -19.34
C MET A 268 22.51 5.18 -19.48
N ARG A 269 23.06 6.20 -20.13
CA ARG A 269 22.50 7.57 -20.17
C ARG A 269 21.00 7.63 -20.53
N TRP A 270 20.57 6.92 -21.57
CA TRP A 270 19.16 6.92 -21.99
C TRP A 270 18.22 6.42 -20.90
N LEU A 271 18.60 5.34 -20.20
CA LEU A 271 17.81 4.76 -19.14
C LEU A 271 17.83 5.65 -17.89
N ASP A 272 18.99 6.23 -17.58
CA ASP A 272 19.13 7.15 -16.45
C ASP A 272 18.27 8.41 -16.63
N VAL A 273 18.16 8.92 -17.86
CA VAL A 273 17.26 10.04 -18.21
C VAL A 273 15.80 9.64 -18.02
N LEU A 274 15.39 8.44 -18.48
CA LEU A 274 14.01 7.96 -18.30
C LEU A 274 13.66 7.76 -16.81
N LEU A 275 14.59 7.24 -16.02
CA LEU A 275 14.40 7.12 -14.57
C LEU A 275 14.29 8.50 -13.89
N HIS A 276 15.08 9.49 -14.29
CA HIS A 276 14.93 10.85 -13.79
C HIS A 276 13.56 11.45 -14.15
N ALA A 277 13.15 11.32 -15.41
CA ALA A 277 11.85 11.79 -15.85
C ALA A 277 10.72 11.15 -15.06
N LEU A 278 10.80 9.82 -14.82
CA LEU A 278 9.83 9.10 -14.01
C LEU A 278 9.78 9.63 -12.57
N ALA A 279 10.94 9.87 -11.93
CA ALA A 279 11.00 10.42 -10.58
C ALA A 279 10.38 11.83 -10.51
N LEU A 280 10.66 12.69 -11.50
CA LEU A 280 10.08 14.04 -11.59
C LEU A 280 8.57 13.99 -11.80
N LEU A 281 8.07 13.13 -12.68
CA LEU A 281 6.64 12.95 -12.91
C LEU A 281 5.95 12.42 -11.65
N ALA A 282 6.55 11.45 -10.96
CA ALA A 282 6.01 10.93 -9.70
C ALA A 282 6.00 12.01 -8.60
N ALA A 283 7.03 12.87 -8.52
CA ALA A 283 7.03 14.01 -7.61
C ALA A 283 5.92 15.02 -7.98
N GLY A 284 5.73 15.28 -9.27
CA GLY A 284 4.62 16.10 -9.78
C GLY A 284 3.25 15.52 -9.41
N THR A 285 3.11 14.19 -9.46
CA THR A 285 1.89 13.49 -9.02
C THR A 285 1.62 13.67 -7.53
N ALA A 286 2.67 13.64 -6.68
CA ALA A 286 2.53 13.95 -5.26
C ALA A 286 2.02 15.40 -5.04
N VAL A 287 2.55 16.38 -5.76
CA VAL A 287 2.09 17.77 -5.70
C VAL A 287 0.64 17.89 -6.19
N LEU A 288 0.28 17.19 -7.26
CA LEU A 288 -1.08 17.15 -7.78
C LEU A 288 -2.06 16.54 -6.75
N GLY A 289 -1.64 15.50 -6.02
CA GLY A 289 -2.40 14.92 -4.91
C GLY A 289 -2.61 15.92 -3.77
N LEU A 290 -1.58 16.71 -3.42
CA LEU A 290 -1.68 17.76 -2.40
C LEU A 290 -2.66 18.87 -2.82
N SER A 291 -2.77 19.21 -4.09
CA SER A 291 -3.71 20.22 -4.59
C SER A 291 -5.18 19.76 -4.54
N GLY A 292 -5.46 18.48 -4.27
CA GLY A 292 -6.80 17.92 -4.20
C GLY A 292 -7.34 17.30 -5.49
N ALA A 293 -6.56 17.29 -6.58
CA ALA A 293 -6.91 16.62 -7.84
C ALA A 293 -6.73 15.09 -7.72
N MET A 294 -7.43 14.48 -6.74
CA MET A 294 -7.20 13.11 -6.28
C MET A 294 -7.32 12.06 -7.39
N ARG A 295 -8.37 12.15 -8.23
CA ARG A 295 -8.58 11.18 -9.32
C ARG A 295 -7.43 11.19 -10.32
N SER A 296 -7.08 12.39 -10.84
CA SER A 296 -5.99 12.52 -11.82
C SER A 296 -4.65 12.08 -11.24
N ALA A 297 -4.39 12.45 -9.98
CA ALA A 297 -3.18 12.06 -9.29
C ALA A 297 -3.11 10.55 -9.06
N HIS A 298 -4.21 9.90 -8.72
CA HIS A 298 -4.26 8.44 -8.55
C HIS A 298 -4.03 7.71 -9.88
N THR A 299 -4.75 8.07 -10.94
CA THR A 299 -4.58 7.47 -12.27
C THR A 299 -3.14 7.64 -12.79
N LEU A 300 -2.55 8.83 -12.62
CA LEU A 300 -1.16 9.06 -12.97
C LEU A 300 -0.21 8.19 -12.14
N ASN A 301 -0.47 8.06 -10.82
CA ASN A 301 0.35 7.24 -9.95
C ASN A 301 0.33 5.76 -10.36
N GLU A 302 -0.82 5.21 -10.72
CA GLU A 302 -0.94 3.83 -11.23
C GLU A 302 -0.17 3.62 -12.53
N LEU A 303 -0.31 4.56 -13.49
CA LEU A 303 0.42 4.50 -14.76
C LEU A 303 1.93 4.62 -14.55
N LEU A 304 2.37 5.57 -13.72
CA LEU A 304 3.79 5.76 -13.42
C LEU A 304 4.37 4.61 -12.61
N ALA A 305 3.62 4.02 -11.69
CA ALA A 305 4.05 2.83 -10.95
C ALA A 305 4.24 1.63 -11.90
N SER A 306 3.30 1.39 -12.81
CA SER A 306 3.39 0.33 -13.83
C SER A 306 4.60 0.53 -14.75
N MET A 307 4.82 1.77 -15.22
CA MET A 307 5.99 2.15 -16.01
C MET A 307 7.29 2.01 -15.20
N GLY A 308 7.22 2.38 -13.91
CA GLY A 308 8.33 2.28 -12.97
C GLY A 308 8.82 0.86 -12.83
N VAL A 309 7.92 -0.08 -12.61
CA VAL A 309 8.21 -1.52 -12.56
C VAL A 309 9.00 -1.99 -13.78
N LEU A 310 8.58 -1.60 -14.98
CA LEU A 310 9.27 -1.96 -16.22
C LEU A 310 10.67 -1.33 -16.30
N LEU A 311 10.78 -0.02 -16.02
CA LEU A 311 12.04 0.72 -16.13
C LEU A 311 13.08 0.26 -15.10
N VAL A 312 12.68 0.03 -13.84
CA VAL A 312 13.62 -0.45 -12.81
C VAL A 312 14.07 -1.90 -13.09
N THR A 313 13.17 -2.74 -13.64
CA THR A 313 13.55 -4.10 -14.06
C THR A 313 14.51 -4.06 -15.24
N LEU A 314 14.25 -3.23 -16.26
CA LEU A 314 15.16 -3.03 -17.39
C LEU A 314 16.53 -2.50 -16.91
N ALA A 315 16.54 -1.60 -15.91
CA ALA A 315 17.77 -1.13 -15.30
C ALA A 315 18.55 -2.27 -14.63
N GLY A 316 17.87 -3.11 -13.86
CA GLY A 316 18.48 -4.30 -13.23
C GLY A 316 19.08 -5.25 -14.26
N ILE A 317 18.33 -5.60 -15.31
CA ILE A 317 18.80 -6.50 -16.39
C ILE A 317 19.95 -5.87 -17.18
N GLY A 318 19.84 -4.58 -17.53
CA GLY A 318 20.87 -3.87 -18.26
C GLY A 318 22.20 -3.80 -17.50
N MET A 319 22.14 -3.52 -16.20
CA MET A 319 23.32 -3.48 -15.33
C MET A 319 23.88 -4.87 -15.04
N LEU A 320 23.02 -5.90 -14.95
CA LEU A 320 23.45 -7.29 -14.85
C LEU A 320 24.28 -7.73 -16.07
N ARG A 321 23.79 -7.40 -17.29
CA ARG A 321 24.50 -7.70 -18.55
C ARG A 321 25.84 -6.96 -18.65
N ARG A 322 26.01 -5.83 -17.96
CA ARG A 322 27.28 -5.09 -17.83
C ARG A 322 28.19 -5.61 -16.72
N GLY A 323 27.85 -6.73 -16.09
CA GLY A 323 28.67 -7.37 -15.06
C GLY A 323 28.53 -6.79 -13.66
N VAL A 324 27.54 -5.91 -13.40
CA VAL A 324 27.29 -5.36 -12.07
C VAL A 324 26.68 -6.43 -11.18
N ARG A 325 27.51 -7.04 -10.31
CA ARG A 325 27.09 -8.17 -9.47
C ARG A 325 25.97 -7.82 -8.49
N ALA A 326 25.85 -6.56 -8.06
CA ALA A 326 24.77 -6.10 -7.19
C ALA A 326 23.38 -6.21 -7.86
N ALA A 327 23.31 -6.13 -9.19
CA ALA A 327 22.07 -6.24 -9.94
C ALA A 327 21.36 -7.60 -9.75
N ARG A 328 22.08 -8.68 -9.42
CA ARG A 328 21.47 -10.00 -9.12
C ARG A 328 20.60 -9.95 -7.87
N TRP A 329 21.12 -9.34 -6.82
CA TRP A 329 20.38 -9.15 -5.58
C TRP A 329 19.17 -8.21 -5.78
N TYR A 330 19.38 -7.14 -6.53
CA TYR A 330 18.31 -6.20 -6.87
C TYR A 330 17.16 -6.90 -7.60
N LEU A 331 17.46 -7.64 -8.67
CA LEU A 331 16.46 -8.41 -9.43
C LEU A 331 15.81 -9.51 -8.59
N GLY A 332 16.56 -10.13 -7.68
CA GLY A 332 16.03 -11.11 -6.72
C GLY A 332 14.96 -10.51 -5.80
N GLY A 333 15.22 -9.32 -5.23
CA GLY A 333 14.23 -8.59 -4.42
C GLY A 333 12.98 -8.22 -5.22
N GLN A 334 13.16 -7.66 -6.43
CA GLN A 334 12.05 -7.32 -7.34
C GLN A 334 11.22 -8.57 -7.70
N ALA A 335 11.87 -9.70 -7.98
CA ALA A 335 11.18 -10.94 -8.31
C ALA A 335 10.29 -11.45 -7.16
N LEU A 336 10.73 -11.29 -5.90
CA LEU A 336 9.92 -11.65 -4.74
C LEU A 336 8.68 -10.76 -4.62
N LEU A 337 8.84 -9.45 -4.80
CA LEU A 337 7.69 -8.54 -4.81
C LEU A 337 6.73 -8.88 -5.95
N PHE A 338 7.23 -9.13 -7.16
CA PHE A 338 6.38 -9.48 -8.31
C PHE A 338 5.65 -10.80 -8.10
N ALA A 339 6.31 -11.81 -7.54
CA ALA A 339 5.68 -13.09 -7.23
C ALA A 339 4.53 -12.91 -6.23
N ALA A 340 4.74 -12.07 -5.19
CA ALA A 340 3.71 -11.76 -4.21
C ALA A 340 2.54 -10.99 -4.83
N VAL A 341 2.81 -9.95 -5.63
CA VAL A 341 1.77 -9.18 -6.34
C VAL A 341 1.01 -10.05 -7.33
N LEU A 342 1.70 -10.90 -8.10
CA LEU A 342 1.05 -11.85 -9.01
C LEU A 342 0.13 -12.81 -8.24
N GLY A 343 0.56 -13.31 -7.10
CA GLY A 343 -0.26 -14.16 -6.23
C GLY A 343 -1.52 -13.44 -5.75
N VAL A 344 -1.42 -12.16 -5.36
CA VAL A 344 -2.59 -11.32 -5.00
C VAL A 344 -3.53 -11.16 -6.19
N VAL A 345 -3.01 -10.89 -7.39
CA VAL A 345 -3.82 -10.73 -8.61
C VAL A 345 -4.56 -12.03 -8.94
N LEU A 346 -3.87 -13.18 -8.89
CA LEU A 346 -4.48 -14.49 -9.16
C LEU A 346 -5.55 -14.85 -8.12
N ALA A 347 -5.33 -14.50 -6.85
CA ALA A 347 -6.32 -14.69 -5.80
C ALA A 347 -7.53 -13.75 -6.00
N ASN A 348 -7.30 -12.49 -6.40
CA ASN A 348 -8.36 -11.54 -6.68
C ASN A 348 -9.22 -11.95 -7.91
N TRP A 349 -8.62 -12.58 -8.90
CA TRP A 349 -9.34 -13.14 -10.05
C TRP A 349 -9.96 -14.52 -9.78
N GLN A 350 -9.88 -14.98 -8.53
CA GLN A 350 -10.41 -16.30 -8.10
C GLN A 350 -9.81 -17.49 -8.88
N VAL A 351 -8.62 -17.31 -9.48
CA VAL A 351 -7.86 -18.40 -10.13
C VAL A 351 -7.28 -19.33 -9.06
N VAL A 352 -6.91 -18.76 -7.90
CA VAL A 352 -6.38 -19.48 -6.74
C VAL A 352 -7.18 -19.05 -5.50
N ASP A 353 -7.68 -20.03 -4.76
CA ASP A 353 -8.31 -19.75 -3.45
C ASP A 353 -7.23 -19.56 -2.38
N ALA A 354 -6.83 -18.31 -2.16
CA ALA A 354 -5.77 -17.95 -1.23
C ALA A 354 -6.11 -16.64 -0.48
N PRO A 355 -7.11 -16.67 0.43
CA PRO A 355 -7.58 -15.48 1.14
C PRO A 355 -6.49 -14.84 2.02
N PHE A 356 -5.58 -15.63 2.57
CA PHE A 356 -4.42 -15.12 3.31
C PHE A 356 -3.49 -14.28 2.42
N LEU A 357 -3.22 -14.74 1.19
CA LEU A 357 -2.37 -14.03 0.24
C LEU A 357 -3.05 -12.76 -0.27
N LEU A 358 -4.35 -12.82 -0.51
CA LEU A 358 -5.14 -11.65 -0.88
C LEU A 358 -5.05 -10.54 0.20
N ALA A 359 -5.15 -10.94 1.47
CA ALA A 359 -5.11 -10.01 2.59
C ALA A 359 -3.72 -9.48 2.96
N ASN A 360 -2.64 -10.23 2.67
CA ASN A 360 -1.30 -9.95 3.20
C ASN A 360 -0.18 -10.01 2.16
N GLY A 361 -0.45 -10.43 0.92
CA GLY A 361 0.57 -10.70 -0.08
C GLY A 361 1.43 -9.49 -0.42
N LEU A 362 0.83 -8.30 -0.55
CA LEU A 362 1.59 -7.07 -0.78
C LEU A 362 2.59 -6.80 0.35
N GLN A 363 2.17 -6.97 1.62
CA GLN A 363 3.03 -6.77 2.78
C GLN A 363 4.20 -7.75 2.80
N ILE A 364 3.94 -9.03 2.50
CA ILE A 364 4.96 -10.07 2.41
C ILE A 364 5.97 -9.72 1.32
N GLY A 365 5.50 -9.34 0.13
CA GLY A 365 6.34 -8.97 -0.99
C GLY A 365 7.25 -7.77 -0.69
N VAL A 366 6.68 -6.71 -0.11
CA VAL A 366 7.41 -5.50 0.28
C VAL A 366 8.44 -5.82 1.36
N ALA A 367 8.08 -6.55 2.42
CA ALA A 367 9.03 -6.91 3.48
C ALA A 367 10.19 -7.76 2.94
N ALA A 368 9.91 -8.74 2.09
CA ALA A 368 10.92 -9.59 1.47
C ALA A 368 11.85 -8.78 0.55
N GLU A 369 11.31 -7.91 -0.30
CA GLU A 369 12.09 -7.02 -1.16
C GLU A 369 13.02 -6.12 -0.34
N MET A 370 12.46 -5.43 0.68
CA MET A 370 13.25 -4.53 1.54
C MET A 370 14.35 -5.28 2.29
N ALA A 371 14.09 -6.49 2.78
CA ALA A 371 15.11 -7.32 3.43
C ALA A 371 16.26 -7.69 2.46
N VAL A 372 15.93 -8.11 1.25
CA VAL A 372 16.93 -8.42 0.22
C VAL A 372 17.75 -7.18 -0.15
N PHE A 373 17.11 -6.02 -0.29
CA PHE A 373 17.82 -4.77 -0.59
C PHE A 373 18.74 -4.33 0.56
N ALA A 374 18.35 -4.51 1.82
CA ALA A 374 19.20 -4.23 2.98
C ALA A 374 20.47 -5.11 2.96
N ILE A 375 20.29 -6.41 2.73
CA ILE A 375 21.40 -7.36 2.61
C ILE A 375 22.32 -6.99 1.43
N ALA A 376 21.71 -6.72 0.27
CA ALA A 376 22.44 -6.35 -0.94
C ALA A 376 23.26 -5.08 -0.77
N LEU A 377 22.70 -4.07 -0.10
CA LEU A 377 23.35 -2.80 0.19
C LEU A 377 24.53 -3.00 1.14
N SER A 378 24.36 -3.78 2.20
CA SER A 378 25.44 -4.14 3.15
C SER A 378 26.59 -4.85 2.44
N HIS A 379 26.32 -5.85 1.61
CA HIS A 379 27.34 -6.56 0.84
C HIS A 379 28.07 -5.67 -0.16
N ARG A 380 27.38 -4.77 -0.84
CA ARG A 380 27.99 -3.82 -1.78
C ARG A 380 29.04 -2.96 -1.06
N ILE A 381 28.68 -2.39 0.07
CA ILE A 381 29.55 -1.48 0.80
C ILE A 381 30.72 -2.19 1.45
N SER A 382 30.52 -3.38 2.01
CA SER A 382 31.61 -4.19 2.52
C SER A 382 32.69 -4.46 1.45
N ARG A 383 32.28 -4.73 0.21
CA ARG A 383 33.21 -4.91 -0.93
C ARG A 383 33.93 -3.62 -1.32
N LEU A 384 33.20 -2.50 -1.38
CA LEU A 384 33.82 -1.21 -1.71
C LEU A 384 34.89 -0.83 -0.68
N ARG A 385 34.63 -1.06 0.63
CA ARG A 385 35.60 -0.84 1.69
C ARG A 385 36.81 -1.76 1.59
N ALA A 386 36.59 -3.05 1.36
CA ALA A 386 37.68 -4.00 1.18
C ALA A 386 38.60 -3.57 0.02
N SER A 387 37.98 -3.14 -1.10
CA SER A 387 38.72 -2.62 -2.25
C SER A 387 39.49 -1.34 -1.93
N GLN A 388 38.89 -0.39 -1.20
CA GLN A 388 39.57 0.84 -0.78
C GLN A 388 40.74 0.58 0.17
N ILE A 389 40.57 -0.34 1.13
CA ILE A 389 41.65 -0.74 2.03
C ILE A 389 42.78 -1.39 1.23
N ALA A 390 42.50 -2.31 0.33
CA ALA A 390 43.47 -2.96 -0.53
C ALA A 390 44.25 -1.95 -1.38
N LEU A 391 43.57 -0.98 -1.99
CA LEU A 391 44.20 0.10 -2.77
C LEU A 391 45.09 1.00 -1.90
N ARG A 392 44.66 1.35 -0.69
CA ARG A 392 45.50 2.13 0.26
C ARG A 392 46.75 1.39 0.68
N LEU A 393 46.63 0.10 0.99
CA LEU A 393 47.77 -0.74 1.33
C LEU A 393 48.74 -0.85 0.15
N HIS A 394 48.22 -1.09 -1.05
CA HIS A 394 49.04 -1.16 -2.26
C HIS A 394 49.75 0.17 -2.54
N ALA A 395 49.05 1.29 -2.43
CA ALA A 395 49.67 2.64 -2.58
C ALA A 395 50.78 2.86 -1.53
N LYS A 396 50.57 2.42 -0.25
CA LYS A 396 51.56 2.50 0.80
C LYS A 396 52.79 1.64 0.49
N HIS A 397 52.61 0.42 0.01
CA HIS A 397 53.69 -0.44 -0.42
C HIS A 397 54.49 0.15 -1.58
N LEU A 398 53.82 0.72 -2.59
CA LEU A 398 54.49 1.39 -3.71
C LEU A 398 55.30 2.61 -3.24
N ALA A 399 54.73 3.42 -2.34
CA ALA A 399 55.45 4.57 -1.77
C ALA A 399 56.68 4.14 -0.97
N GLN A 400 56.62 3.07 -0.18
CA GLN A 400 57.77 2.49 0.54
C GLN A 400 58.82 1.97 -0.45
N ALA A 401 58.42 1.21 -1.47
CA ALA A 401 59.32 0.71 -2.49
C ALA A 401 60.04 1.82 -3.27
N ALA A 402 59.29 2.94 -3.54
CA ALA A 402 59.89 4.12 -4.18
C ALA A 402 60.84 4.93 -3.28
N ALA A 403 60.70 4.78 -1.95
CA ALA A 403 61.55 5.50 -0.97
C ALA A 403 62.80 4.70 -0.51
N THR A 404 62.92 3.41 -0.88
CA THR A 404 64.04 2.53 -0.50
C THR A 404 64.90 2.16 -1.71
N ASP A 405 66.16 1.96 -1.48
CA ASP A 405 67.10 1.39 -2.46
C ASP A 405 66.97 -0.12 -2.53
N ALA A 406 66.78 -0.69 -3.72
CA ALA A 406 66.46 -2.10 -3.95
C ALA A 406 67.65 -3.06 -3.58
N LEU A 407 68.87 -2.57 -3.52
CA LEU A 407 70.09 -3.38 -3.21
C LEU A 407 70.40 -3.37 -1.73
N THR A 408 70.28 -2.23 -1.08
CA THR A 408 70.72 -2.06 0.33
C THR A 408 69.53 -2.08 1.32
N GLY A 409 68.29 -1.93 0.87
CA GLY A 409 67.09 -1.84 1.75
C GLY A 409 67.04 -0.53 2.56
N LEU A 410 67.99 0.39 2.38
CA LEU A 410 68.05 1.69 3.05
C LEU A 410 67.19 2.73 2.30
N LEU A 411 66.86 3.84 2.96
CA LEU A 411 66.21 4.97 2.30
C LEU A 411 67.09 5.50 1.14
N ASN A 412 66.50 5.61 -0.02
CA ASN A 412 67.14 6.29 -1.15
C ASN A 412 67.10 7.82 -0.92
N ARG A 413 67.74 8.59 -1.81
CA ARG A 413 67.81 10.05 -1.68
C ARG A 413 66.41 10.73 -1.58
N HIS A 414 65.42 10.16 -2.24
CA HIS A 414 64.05 10.69 -2.21
C HIS A 414 63.36 10.36 -0.86
N GLY A 415 63.48 9.13 -0.36
CA GLY A 415 62.97 8.71 0.93
C GLY A 415 63.59 9.47 2.10
N LEU A 416 64.92 9.71 2.04
CA LEU A 416 65.59 10.50 3.05
C LEU A 416 65.11 11.96 3.09
N ALA A 417 64.92 12.58 1.95
CA ALA A 417 64.40 13.95 1.83
C ALA A 417 62.97 14.05 2.39
N GLN A 418 62.09 13.10 2.07
CA GLN A 418 60.72 13.05 2.61
C GLN A 418 60.70 12.90 4.13
N GLN A 419 61.47 11.99 4.68
CA GLN A 419 61.54 11.76 6.12
C GLN A 419 62.12 12.95 6.88
N ALA A 420 63.16 13.59 6.36
CA ALA A 420 63.71 14.83 6.92
C ALA A 420 62.67 15.97 6.98
N THR A 421 61.90 16.13 5.91
CA THR A 421 60.83 17.15 5.85
C THR A 421 59.72 16.88 6.88
N GLN A 422 59.37 15.60 7.07
CA GLN A 422 58.32 15.20 8.03
C GLN A 422 58.80 15.42 9.48
N VAL A 423 60.01 15.06 9.82
CA VAL A 423 60.60 15.29 11.17
C VAL A 423 60.69 16.79 11.47
N LEU A 424 61.00 17.64 10.50
CA LEU A 424 61.01 19.09 10.67
C LEU A 424 59.65 19.71 10.86
N GLN A 425 58.58 19.09 10.27
CA GLN A 425 57.18 19.55 10.43
C GLN A 425 56.60 19.09 11.77
N ASP A 426 56.91 17.90 12.23
CA ASP A 426 56.43 17.33 13.52
C ASP A 426 57.18 17.90 14.75
N GLY A 427 58.33 18.58 14.54
CA GLY A 427 59.16 19.20 15.59
C GLY A 427 58.97 20.73 15.73
N ALA A 428 58.11 21.33 14.91
CA ALA A 428 57.73 22.74 14.98
C ALA A 428 56.29 22.92 15.54
#